data_edc5ae57b1bb7660393eb53d10e995b5
#
_entry.id   edc5ae57b1bb7660393eb53d10e995b5
#
_cell.length_a   1.000
_cell.length_b   1.000
_cell.length_c   1.000
_cell.angle_alpha   90.00
_cell.angle_beta   90.00
_cell.angle_gamma   90.00
#
_symmetry.space_group_name_H-M   'P 1'
#
loop_
_entity.id
_entity.type
_entity.pdbx_description
1 polymer ?
#
loop_
_entity_poly.entity_id
_entity_poly.type
_entity_poly.pdbx_seq_one_letter_code
_entity_poly.pdbx_strand_id
1 'polypeptide(L)'
;MAVTAKALFFDVFGTLVDWRNSIAREAETALKPRGIALDWPAFADAWRGEYQGAMEEVRAGRIPFSKLDVLHRRNLDLILPRFGLAALAEDDRRALNLAWHRLDAWPDVADGLRRLKRRFWLAPVSNGNISLMVDLARRNDFPWDAILGAEVAGDYKPKARVYLAAAEAFDLEPRECMMVAAHSSDLAAAAAAGLRTAHVARPVEKGKGRGERAPSVGVDYAAKDIGDLSWGLTEGRDP
;
A
#
# COMPACT_ATOMS: atom_id res chain seq x y z
N MET A 1 -18.97 15.52 -15.27
CA MET A 1 -19.03 14.35 -16.18
C MET A 1 -18.98 13.11 -15.34
N ALA A 2 -19.87 12.13 -15.59
CA ALA A 2 -19.85 10.88 -14.82
C ALA A 2 -18.47 10.20 -14.92
N VAL A 3 -17.97 9.67 -13.80
CA VAL A 3 -16.72 8.90 -13.77
C VAL A 3 -16.91 7.64 -14.61
N THR A 4 -16.22 7.56 -15.75
CA THR A 4 -16.33 6.43 -16.70
C THR A 4 -15.32 5.31 -16.41
N ALA A 5 -14.77 5.26 -15.20
CA ALA A 5 -13.88 4.15 -14.81
C ALA A 5 -14.65 2.83 -14.74
N LYS A 6 -14.02 1.76 -15.20
CA LYS A 6 -14.51 0.36 -15.08
C LYS A 6 -13.81 -0.37 -13.96
N ALA A 7 -12.54 -0.05 -13.72
CA ALA A 7 -11.73 -0.63 -12.66
C ALA A 7 -11.16 0.44 -11.72
N LEU A 8 -11.07 0.10 -10.44
CA LEU A 8 -10.38 0.88 -9.43
C LEU A 8 -9.15 0.11 -8.95
N PHE A 9 -8.01 0.74 -9.07
CA PHE A 9 -6.71 0.22 -8.62
C PHE A 9 -6.33 0.91 -7.31
N PHE A 10 -5.90 0.15 -6.34
CA PHE A 10 -5.64 0.69 -5.01
C PHE A 10 -4.16 0.59 -4.63
N ASP A 11 -3.58 1.71 -4.23
CA ASP A 11 -2.44 1.65 -3.32
C ASP A 11 -2.88 1.04 -1.99
N VAL A 12 -1.99 0.33 -1.31
CA VAL A 12 -2.36 -0.44 -0.11
C VAL A 12 -1.71 0.13 1.14
N PHE A 13 -0.38 0.24 1.16
CA PHE A 13 0.35 0.67 2.37
C PHE A 13 0.10 2.15 2.67
N GLY A 14 -0.57 2.43 3.78
CA GLY A 14 -0.96 3.78 4.19
C GLY A 14 -2.31 4.22 3.62
N THR A 15 -2.69 3.77 2.42
CA THR A 15 -3.99 4.08 1.80
C THR A 15 -5.11 3.22 2.38
N LEU A 16 -4.95 1.90 2.38
CA LEU A 16 -5.96 0.95 2.88
C LEU A 16 -5.63 0.42 4.27
N VAL A 17 -4.36 0.27 4.60
CA VAL A 17 -3.90 -0.33 5.85
C VAL A 17 -3.05 0.64 6.68
N ASP A 18 -3.24 0.60 8.01
CA ASP A 18 -2.42 1.29 8.99
C ASP A 18 -1.13 0.50 9.25
N TRP A 19 -0.17 0.66 8.35
CA TRP A 19 1.09 -0.06 8.44
C TRP A 19 1.87 0.27 9.72
N ARG A 20 1.86 1.55 10.16
CA ARG A 20 2.69 2.02 11.26
C ARG A 20 2.30 1.41 12.60
N ASN A 21 1.01 1.51 12.97
CA ASN A 21 0.52 0.94 14.22
C ASN A 21 0.50 -0.59 14.15
N SER A 22 0.22 -1.18 13.00
CA SER A 22 0.25 -2.64 12.82
C SER A 22 1.66 -3.21 13.00
N ILE A 23 2.70 -2.63 12.39
CA ILE A 23 4.09 -3.06 12.55
C ILE A 23 4.55 -2.85 14.00
N ALA A 24 4.20 -1.73 14.63
CA ALA A 24 4.51 -1.48 16.05
C ALA A 24 3.91 -2.57 16.95
N ARG A 25 2.63 -2.90 16.77
CA ARG A 25 1.92 -3.97 17.49
C ARG A 25 2.56 -5.35 17.26
N GLU A 26 2.84 -5.70 16.01
CA GLU A 26 3.43 -7.00 15.67
C GLU A 26 4.86 -7.15 16.27
N ALA A 27 5.65 -6.09 16.22
CA ALA A 27 6.98 -6.06 16.82
C ALA A 27 6.89 -6.20 18.36
N GLU A 28 6.00 -5.47 19.02
CA GLU A 28 5.75 -5.60 20.46
C GLU A 28 5.34 -7.03 20.81
N THR A 29 4.37 -7.58 20.08
CA THR A 29 3.86 -8.95 20.32
C THR A 29 4.96 -9.99 20.18
N ALA A 30 5.86 -9.85 19.21
CA ALA A 30 6.93 -10.80 18.97
C ALA A 30 8.10 -10.67 19.97
N LEU A 31 8.45 -9.46 20.37
CA LEU A 31 9.71 -9.17 21.06
C LEU A 31 9.54 -8.94 22.58
N LYS A 32 8.42 -8.37 23.02
CA LYS A 32 8.17 -8.10 24.45
C LYS A 32 8.20 -9.35 25.33
N PRO A 33 7.65 -10.52 24.91
CA PRO A 33 7.78 -11.76 25.70
C PRO A 33 9.22 -12.25 25.89
N ARG A 34 10.16 -11.77 25.07
CA ARG A 34 11.61 -12.05 25.18
C ARG A 34 12.36 -11.06 26.08
N GLY A 35 11.64 -10.20 26.81
CA GLY A 35 12.22 -9.18 27.66
C GLY A 35 12.77 -7.95 26.91
N ILE A 36 12.43 -7.81 25.62
CA ILE A 36 12.85 -6.68 24.77
C ILE A 36 11.79 -5.58 24.89
N ALA A 37 12.22 -4.36 25.24
CA ALA A 37 11.39 -3.17 25.31
C ALA A 37 11.97 -2.10 24.39
N LEU A 38 11.17 -1.61 23.43
CA LEU A 38 11.57 -0.60 22.44
C LEU A 38 10.49 0.48 22.34
N ASP A 39 10.84 1.59 21.72
CA ASP A 39 9.87 2.50 21.11
C ASP A 39 9.35 1.82 19.82
N TRP A 40 8.22 1.11 19.93
CA TRP A 40 7.66 0.32 18.84
C TRP A 40 7.27 1.16 17.62
N PRO A 41 6.66 2.33 17.79
CA PRO A 41 6.46 3.26 16.68
C PRO A 41 7.76 3.71 16.00
N ALA A 42 8.81 4.01 16.76
CA ALA A 42 10.11 4.37 16.19
C ALA A 42 10.76 3.20 15.45
N PHE A 43 10.58 1.96 15.92
CA PHE A 43 11.00 0.74 15.22
C PHE A 43 10.28 0.61 13.87
N ALA A 44 8.96 0.77 13.85
CA ALA A 44 8.16 0.73 12.63
C ALA A 44 8.59 1.83 11.63
N ASP A 45 8.78 3.06 12.12
CA ASP A 45 9.22 4.20 11.32
C ASP A 45 10.63 3.96 10.72
N ALA A 46 11.56 3.41 11.51
CA ALA A 46 12.90 3.08 11.04
C ALA A 46 12.87 2.00 9.94
N TRP A 47 12.08 0.94 10.12
CA TRP A 47 11.94 -0.11 9.12
C TRP A 47 11.34 0.42 7.82
N ARG A 48 10.27 1.20 7.91
CA ARG A 48 9.64 1.86 6.77
C ARG A 48 10.57 2.87 6.09
N GLY A 49 11.47 3.48 6.85
CA GLY A 49 12.46 4.44 6.33
C GLY A 49 13.38 3.87 5.27
N GLU A 50 13.73 2.58 5.36
CA GLU A 50 14.59 1.89 4.37
C GLU A 50 13.82 1.49 3.08
N TYR A 51 12.50 1.60 3.06
CA TYR A 51 11.62 1.08 2.00
C TYR A 51 11.91 1.67 0.62
N GLN A 52 11.99 3.00 0.51
CA GLN A 52 12.18 3.65 -0.79
C GLN A 52 13.57 3.39 -1.35
N GLY A 53 14.60 3.38 -0.49
CA GLY A 53 15.97 3.08 -0.90
C GLY A 53 16.11 1.67 -1.47
N ALA A 54 15.50 0.68 -0.81
CA ALA A 54 15.55 -0.70 -1.27
C ALA A 54 14.88 -0.90 -2.64
N MET A 55 13.72 -0.28 -2.86
CA MET A 55 13.06 -0.35 -4.17
C MET A 55 13.82 0.44 -5.25
N GLU A 56 14.51 1.52 -4.89
CA GLU A 56 15.33 2.28 -5.84
C GLU A 56 16.49 1.45 -6.40
N GLU A 57 17.04 0.51 -5.63
CA GLU A 57 18.05 -0.42 -6.14
C GLU A 57 17.51 -1.23 -7.34
N VAL A 58 16.25 -1.65 -7.26
CA VAL A 58 15.56 -2.37 -8.34
C VAL A 58 15.23 -1.42 -9.50
N ARG A 59 14.57 -0.27 -9.21
CA ARG A 59 14.16 0.70 -10.23
C ARG A 59 15.32 1.24 -11.06
N ALA A 60 16.47 1.38 -10.43
CA ALA A 60 17.71 1.83 -11.07
C ALA A 60 18.48 0.70 -11.77
N GLY A 61 17.96 -0.55 -11.72
CA GLY A 61 18.62 -1.71 -12.33
C GLY A 61 19.91 -2.16 -11.62
N ARG A 62 20.16 -1.69 -10.38
CA ARG A 62 21.35 -2.11 -9.62
C ARG A 62 21.23 -3.52 -9.08
N ILE A 63 20.00 -3.97 -8.82
CA ILE A 63 19.68 -5.38 -8.52
C ILE A 63 18.49 -5.82 -9.37
N PRO A 64 18.34 -7.12 -9.66
CA PRO A 64 17.18 -7.64 -10.38
C PRO A 64 15.90 -7.43 -9.54
N PHE A 65 14.73 -7.51 -10.21
CA PHE A 65 13.46 -7.46 -9.49
C PHE A 65 13.47 -8.51 -8.36
N SER A 66 13.15 -8.03 -7.19
CA SER A 66 13.06 -8.83 -5.97
C SER A 66 11.71 -8.55 -5.31
N LYS A 67 11.04 -9.57 -4.78
CA LYS A 67 9.78 -9.40 -4.06
C LYS A 67 9.97 -8.47 -2.86
N LEU A 68 8.93 -7.73 -2.51
CA LEU A 68 9.01 -6.79 -1.38
C LEU A 68 9.36 -7.48 -0.06
N ASP A 69 8.92 -8.72 0.17
CA ASP A 69 9.28 -9.50 1.36
C ASP A 69 10.82 -9.68 1.50
N VAL A 70 11.51 -9.86 0.39
CA VAL A 70 12.98 -9.95 0.37
C VAL A 70 13.60 -8.60 0.74
N LEU A 71 13.06 -7.51 0.19
CA LEU A 71 13.52 -6.16 0.51
C LEU A 71 13.17 -5.77 1.96
N HIS A 72 11.98 -6.10 2.44
CA HIS A 72 11.60 -5.91 3.85
C HIS A 72 12.54 -6.65 4.80
N ARG A 73 12.91 -7.90 4.48
CA ARG A 73 13.86 -8.64 5.30
C ARG A 73 15.25 -7.99 5.29
N ARG A 74 15.75 -7.58 4.14
CA ARG A 74 17.01 -6.82 4.05
C ARG A 74 16.95 -5.55 4.89
N ASN A 75 15.86 -4.80 4.80
CA ASN A 75 15.64 -3.58 5.57
C ASN A 75 15.57 -3.85 7.08
N LEU A 76 14.92 -4.95 7.48
CA LEU A 76 14.91 -5.40 8.88
C LEU A 76 16.33 -5.64 9.38
N ASP A 77 17.12 -6.41 8.64
CA ASP A 77 18.51 -6.71 9.03
C ASP A 77 19.38 -5.44 9.16
N LEU A 78 19.11 -4.40 8.36
CA LEU A 78 19.79 -3.09 8.45
C LEU A 78 19.43 -2.32 9.72
N ILE A 79 18.18 -2.40 10.18
CA ILE A 79 17.73 -1.62 11.34
C ILE A 79 17.95 -2.34 12.68
N LEU A 80 17.95 -3.67 12.72
CA LEU A 80 18.08 -4.44 13.98
C LEU A 80 19.26 -3.99 14.85
N PRO A 81 20.48 -3.74 14.32
CA PRO A 81 21.60 -3.26 15.14
C PRO A 81 21.33 -1.89 15.79
N ARG A 82 20.56 -1.00 15.14
CA ARG A 82 20.20 0.33 15.68
C ARG A 82 19.34 0.24 16.94
N PHE A 83 18.65 -0.89 17.12
CA PHE A 83 17.79 -1.18 18.29
C PHE A 83 18.42 -2.20 19.25
N GLY A 84 19.73 -2.50 19.13
CA GLY A 84 20.40 -3.47 19.98
C GLY A 84 20.01 -4.93 19.68
N LEU A 85 19.41 -5.22 18.54
CA LEU A 85 18.87 -6.53 18.18
C LEU A 85 19.73 -7.28 17.15
N ALA A 86 21.01 -6.95 17.02
CA ALA A 86 21.91 -7.61 16.06
C ALA A 86 22.01 -9.13 16.26
N ALA A 87 21.80 -9.63 17.49
CA ALA A 87 21.83 -11.04 17.83
C ALA A 87 20.47 -11.76 17.76
N LEU A 88 19.41 -11.09 17.24
CA LEU A 88 18.10 -11.72 17.10
C LEU A 88 18.19 -12.97 16.21
N ALA A 89 17.63 -14.09 16.69
CA ALA A 89 17.70 -15.38 16.00
C ALA A 89 17.02 -15.32 14.61
N GLU A 90 17.48 -16.17 13.69
CA GLU A 90 16.99 -16.17 12.30
C GLU A 90 15.48 -16.46 12.20
N ASP A 91 14.97 -17.40 12.99
CA ASP A 91 13.55 -17.73 12.99
C ASP A 91 12.68 -16.56 13.48
N ASP A 92 13.19 -15.78 14.45
CA ASP A 92 12.53 -14.58 14.93
C ASP A 92 12.52 -13.47 13.88
N ARG A 93 13.61 -13.31 13.14
CA ARG A 93 13.67 -12.36 12.01
C ARG A 93 12.70 -12.74 10.92
N ARG A 94 12.58 -14.04 10.58
CA ARG A 94 11.59 -14.52 9.61
C ARG A 94 10.16 -14.26 10.08
N ALA A 95 9.86 -14.62 11.34
CA ALA A 95 8.53 -14.38 11.91
C ALA A 95 8.16 -12.90 11.96
N LEU A 96 9.15 -12.05 12.32
CA LEU A 96 8.97 -10.61 12.36
C LEU A 96 8.79 -10.03 10.96
N ASN A 97 9.53 -10.50 9.94
CA ASN A 97 9.35 -10.05 8.56
C ASN A 97 7.92 -10.25 8.05
N LEU A 98 7.25 -11.32 8.48
CA LEU A 98 5.84 -11.57 8.15
C LEU A 98 4.86 -10.61 8.86
N ALA A 99 5.32 -9.67 9.69
CA ALA A 99 4.47 -8.63 10.26
C ALA A 99 3.79 -7.80 9.16
N TRP A 100 4.44 -7.59 8.02
CA TRP A 100 3.88 -6.89 6.86
C TRP A 100 2.66 -7.60 6.25
N HIS A 101 2.49 -8.91 6.47
CA HIS A 101 1.32 -9.70 6.07
C HIS A 101 0.14 -9.58 7.03
N ARG A 102 0.31 -8.88 8.18
CA ARG A 102 -0.69 -8.80 9.25
C ARG A 102 -1.10 -7.37 9.59
N LEU A 103 -1.05 -6.49 8.58
CA LEU A 103 -1.49 -5.10 8.73
C LEU A 103 -3.02 -5.03 8.81
N ASP A 104 -3.53 -4.17 9.70
CA ASP A 104 -4.96 -3.92 9.83
C ASP A 104 -5.39 -2.81 8.87
N ALA A 105 -6.59 -2.97 8.30
CA ALA A 105 -7.21 -1.93 7.51
C ALA A 105 -7.62 -0.72 8.36
N TRP A 106 -7.67 0.46 7.74
CA TRP A 106 -8.40 1.57 8.33
C TRP A 106 -9.89 1.22 8.44
N PRO A 107 -10.61 1.77 9.46
CA PRO A 107 -12.00 1.37 9.75
C PRO A 107 -12.99 1.58 8.62
N ASP A 108 -12.72 2.53 7.72
CA ASP A 108 -13.57 2.89 6.57
C ASP A 108 -13.43 1.97 5.36
N VAL A 109 -12.42 1.08 5.35
CA VAL A 109 -11.97 0.42 4.12
C VAL A 109 -12.88 -0.75 3.73
N ALA A 110 -13.13 -1.70 4.62
CA ALA A 110 -13.82 -2.94 4.27
C ALA A 110 -15.22 -2.68 3.69
N ASP A 111 -16.01 -1.84 4.34
CA ASP A 111 -17.37 -1.52 3.88
C ASP A 111 -17.34 -0.66 2.61
N GLY A 112 -16.40 0.28 2.51
CA GLY A 112 -16.21 1.09 1.31
C GLY A 112 -15.86 0.24 0.08
N LEU A 113 -14.90 -0.70 0.21
CA LEU A 113 -14.54 -1.62 -0.87
C LEU A 113 -15.71 -2.54 -1.27
N ARG A 114 -16.47 -3.08 -0.31
CA ARG A 114 -17.68 -3.89 -0.62
C ARG A 114 -18.71 -3.08 -1.41
N ARG A 115 -18.88 -1.78 -1.12
CA ARG A 115 -19.76 -0.89 -1.88
C ARG A 115 -19.25 -0.68 -3.29
N LEU A 116 -17.97 -0.33 -3.46
CA LEU A 116 -17.34 -0.11 -4.77
C LEU A 116 -17.38 -1.37 -5.65
N LYS A 117 -17.22 -2.55 -5.05
CA LYS A 117 -17.26 -3.86 -5.71
C LYS A 117 -18.56 -4.12 -6.50
N ARG A 118 -19.65 -3.49 -6.11
CA ARG A 118 -20.94 -3.65 -6.82
C ARG A 118 -20.95 -3.03 -8.21
N ARG A 119 -20.00 -2.13 -8.48
CA ARG A 119 -20.00 -1.30 -9.69
C ARG A 119 -18.67 -1.36 -10.47
N PHE A 120 -17.58 -1.65 -9.80
CA PHE A 120 -16.23 -1.61 -10.36
C PHE A 120 -15.50 -2.93 -10.15
N TRP A 121 -14.58 -3.25 -11.05
CA TRP A 121 -13.55 -4.23 -10.77
C TRP A 121 -12.52 -3.61 -9.82
N LEU A 122 -12.10 -4.38 -8.82
CA LEU A 122 -11.18 -3.91 -7.79
C LEU A 122 -9.91 -4.74 -7.78
N ALA A 123 -8.75 -4.08 -7.79
CA ALA A 123 -7.47 -4.73 -7.63
C ALA A 123 -6.50 -3.86 -6.84
N PRO A 124 -5.63 -4.42 -5.97
CA PRO A 124 -4.49 -3.70 -5.47
C PRO A 124 -3.48 -3.52 -6.60
N VAL A 125 -2.96 -2.31 -6.77
CA VAL A 125 -1.79 -1.98 -7.58
C VAL A 125 -0.74 -1.46 -6.61
N SER A 126 -0.13 -2.40 -5.92
CA SER A 126 0.78 -2.17 -4.79
C SER A 126 2.21 -2.56 -5.14
N ASN A 127 3.16 -2.02 -4.40
CA ASN A 127 4.53 -2.51 -4.38
C ASN A 127 4.68 -3.84 -3.60
N GLY A 128 3.65 -4.25 -2.84
CA GLY A 128 3.61 -5.55 -2.17
C GLY A 128 3.56 -6.72 -3.16
N ASN A 129 4.20 -7.82 -2.79
CA ASN A 129 4.14 -9.05 -3.57
C ASN A 129 2.77 -9.75 -3.41
N ILE A 130 2.46 -10.64 -4.33
CA ILE A 130 1.14 -11.28 -4.43
C ILE A 130 0.77 -12.00 -3.13
N SER A 131 1.66 -12.81 -2.54
CA SER A 131 1.36 -13.53 -1.29
C SER A 131 1.04 -12.59 -0.12
N LEU A 132 1.77 -11.47 0.00
CA LEU A 132 1.49 -10.44 0.99
C LEU A 132 0.10 -9.83 0.78
N MET A 133 -0.26 -9.49 -0.46
CA MET A 133 -1.58 -8.94 -0.78
C MET A 133 -2.71 -9.94 -0.54
N VAL A 134 -2.47 -11.26 -0.78
CA VAL A 134 -3.43 -12.34 -0.45
C VAL A 134 -3.68 -12.39 1.06
N ASP A 135 -2.62 -12.36 1.87
CA ASP A 135 -2.76 -12.43 3.33
C ASP A 135 -3.48 -11.18 3.89
N LEU A 136 -3.15 -10.00 3.39
CA LEU A 136 -3.87 -8.77 3.75
C LEU A 136 -5.35 -8.81 3.33
N ALA A 137 -5.64 -9.36 2.16
CA ALA A 137 -7.02 -9.49 1.69
C ALA A 137 -7.83 -10.43 2.59
N ARG A 138 -7.26 -11.59 2.96
CA ARG A 138 -7.90 -12.54 3.87
C ARG A 138 -8.10 -11.99 5.28
N ARG A 139 -7.11 -11.23 5.77
CA ARG A 139 -7.18 -10.62 7.11
C ARG A 139 -8.26 -9.55 7.22
N ASN A 140 -8.47 -8.78 6.14
CA ASN A 140 -9.28 -7.57 6.14
C ASN A 140 -10.54 -7.65 5.27
N ASP A 141 -10.87 -8.84 4.75
CA ASP A 141 -12.02 -9.07 3.86
C ASP A 141 -12.02 -8.17 2.62
N PHE A 142 -10.87 -7.96 1.99
CA PHE A 142 -10.78 -7.17 0.76
C PHE A 142 -11.29 -7.96 -0.45
N PRO A 143 -12.31 -7.48 -1.17
CA PRO A 143 -13.02 -8.23 -2.20
C PRO A 143 -12.38 -8.07 -3.59
N TRP A 144 -11.08 -8.35 -3.72
CA TRP A 144 -10.36 -8.21 -4.97
C TRP A 144 -10.88 -9.10 -6.10
N ASP A 145 -10.86 -8.61 -7.33
CA ASP A 145 -11.05 -9.42 -8.55
C ASP A 145 -9.74 -10.04 -9.01
N ALA A 146 -8.63 -9.33 -8.83
CA ALA A 146 -7.29 -9.79 -9.11
C ALA A 146 -6.31 -9.17 -8.11
N ILE A 147 -5.09 -9.69 -8.03
CA ILE A 147 -3.99 -9.06 -7.29
C ILE A 147 -2.91 -8.69 -8.31
N LEU A 148 -2.69 -7.40 -8.47
CA LEU A 148 -1.81 -6.80 -9.48
C LEU A 148 -0.70 -5.97 -8.81
N GLY A 149 0.08 -5.24 -9.61
CA GLY A 149 1.12 -4.33 -9.12
C GLY A 149 2.54 -4.82 -9.40
N ALA A 150 3.46 -4.59 -8.47
CA ALA A 150 4.91 -4.72 -8.69
C ALA A 150 5.35 -6.11 -9.16
N GLU A 151 4.84 -7.18 -8.58
CA GLU A 151 5.27 -8.55 -8.93
C GLU A 151 4.78 -8.95 -10.32
N VAL A 152 3.59 -8.52 -10.74
CA VAL A 152 3.06 -8.75 -12.09
C VAL A 152 3.86 -7.93 -13.12
N ALA A 153 4.16 -6.69 -12.81
CA ALA A 153 4.92 -5.80 -13.68
C ALA A 153 6.43 -6.12 -13.75
N GLY A 154 6.96 -6.82 -12.74
CA GLY A 154 8.40 -7.03 -12.59
C GLY A 154 9.18 -5.74 -12.31
N ASP A 155 8.53 -4.74 -11.69
CA ASP A 155 9.11 -3.44 -11.33
C ASP A 155 8.28 -2.77 -10.23
N TYR A 156 8.77 -1.67 -9.68
CA TYR A 156 8.12 -0.91 -8.60
C TYR A 156 7.53 0.41 -9.08
N LYS A 157 6.42 0.83 -8.46
CA LYS A 157 5.94 2.21 -8.56
C LYS A 157 7.08 3.18 -8.17
N PRO A 158 7.20 4.34 -8.82
CA PRO A 158 6.27 4.97 -9.75
C PRO A 158 6.52 4.64 -11.25
N LYS A 159 7.20 3.54 -11.60
CA LYS A 159 7.42 3.20 -13.02
C LYS A 159 6.07 2.99 -13.74
N ALA A 160 5.88 3.66 -14.89
CA ALA A 160 4.63 3.62 -15.67
C ALA A 160 4.15 2.19 -15.98
N ARG A 161 5.09 1.26 -16.25
CA ARG A 161 4.77 -0.14 -16.55
C ARG A 161 3.94 -0.83 -15.46
N VAL A 162 4.04 -0.41 -14.17
CA VAL A 162 3.28 -1.00 -13.07
C VAL A 162 1.78 -0.69 -13.20
N TYR A 163 1.45 0.53 -13.60
CA TYR A 163 0.07 0.96 -13.82
C TYR A 163 -0.48 0.41 -15.13
N LEU A 164 0.33 0.43 -16.20
CA LEU A 164 -0.08 -0.06 -17.53
C LEU A 164 -0.30 -1.57 -17.54
N ALA A 165 0.58 -2.37 -16.92
CA ALA A 165 0.40 -3.80 -16.79
C ALA A 165 -0.88 -4.17 -16.01
N ALA A 166 -1.30 -3.33 -15.05
CA ALA A 166 -2.55 -3.55 -14.33
C ALA A 166 -3.79 -3.27 -15.22
N ALA A 167 -3.76 -2.24 -16.05
CA ALA A 167 -4.82 -1.97 -17.02
C ALA A 167 -4.90 -3.08 -18.07
N GLU A 168 -3.76 -3.50 -18.63
CA GLU A 168 -3.64 -4.61 -19.58
C GLU A 168 -4.18 -5.92 -18.99
N ALA A 169 -3.90 -6.23 -17.73
CA ALA A 169 -4.39 -7.44 -17.07
C ALA A 169 -5.94 -7.53 -16.98
N PHE A 170 -6.62 -6.41 -17.13
CA PHE A 170 -8.08 -6.33 -17.18
C PHE A 170 -8.62 -6.04 -18.60
N ASP A 171 -7.77 -6.09 -19.63
CA ASP A 171 -8.13 -5.74 -21.02
C ASP A 171 -8.78 -4.34 -21.11
N LEU A 172 -8.28 -3.36 -20.32
CA LEU A 172 -8.80 -2.00 -20.26
C LEU A 172 -7.77 -0.98 -20.76
N GLU A 173 -8.29 0.08 -21.37
CA GLU A 173 -7.49 1.27 -21.63
C GLU A 173 -7.15 1.99 -20.30
N PRO A 174 -5.96 2.61 -20.15
CA PRO A 174 -5.59 3.32 -18.91
C PRO A 174 -6.65 4.32 -18.44
N ARG A 175 -7.29 5.06 -19.36
CA ARG A 175 -8.36 6.03 -19.04
C ARG A 175 -9.65 5.41 -18.47
N GLU A 176 -9.83 4.10 -18.60
CA GLU A 176 -10.94 3.33 -18.03
C GLU A 176 -10.63 2.79 -16.64
N CYS A 177 -9.39 3.02 -16.16
CA CYS A 177 -8.91 2.65 -14.85
C CYS A 177 -8.67 3.90 -13.99
N MET A 178 -8.95 3.80 -12.69
CA MET A 178 -8.69 4.87 -11.72
C MET A 178 -7.77 4.37 -10.62
N MET A 179 -6.64 5.05 -10.43
CA MET A 179 -5.77 4.82 -9.28
C MET A 179 -6.29 5.55 -8.05
N VAL A 180 -6.46 4.85 -6.96
CA VAL A 180 -6.88 5.36 -5.64
C VAL A 180 -5.70 5.28 -4.68
N ALA A 181 -5.27 6.41 -4.16
CA ALA A 181 -4.13 6.47 -3.24
C ALA A 181 -4.23 7.64 -2.25
N ALA A 182 -3.55 7.49 -1.11
CA ALA A 182 -3.34 8.58 -0.14
C ALA A 182 -2.08 9.39 -0.43
N HIS A 183 -1.32 9.04 -1.48
CA HIS A 183 -0.03 9.65 -1.79
C HIS A 183 -0.08 10.39 -3.13
N SER A 184 0.06 11.71 -3.09
CA SER A 184 0.02 12.56 -4.28
C SER A 184 1.07 12.18 -5.33
N SER A 185 2.24 11.70 -4.91
CA SER A 185 3.30 11.24 -5.83
C SER A 185 2.90 9.99 -6.62
N ASP A 186 2.13 9.07 -6.02
CA ASP A 186 1.61 7.88 -6.68
C ASP A 186 0.54 8.26 -7.72
N LEU A 187 -0.36 9.20 -7.34
CA LEU A 187 -1.41 9.71 -8.23
C LEU A 187 -0.82 10.49 -9.42
N ALA A 188 0.22 11.30 -9.20
CA ALA A 188 0.92 11.99 -10.28
C ALA A 188 1.51 11.00 -11.30
N ALA A 189 2.12 9.91 -10.83
CA ALA A 189 2.69 8.89 -11.71
C ALA A 189 1.60 8.09 -12.45
N ALA A 190 0.50 7.78 -11.80
CA ALA A 190 -0.65 7.12 -12.42
C ALA A 190 -1.30 8.01 -13.49
N ALA A 191 -1.49 9.29 -13.22
CA ALA A 191 -1.99 10.26 -14.20
C ALA A 191 -1.06 10.38 -15.41
N ALA A 192 0.26 10.43 -15.20
CA ALA A 192 1.25 10.44 -16.26
C ALA A 192 1.22 9.16 -17.12
N ALA A 193 0.77 8.03 -16.56
CA ALA A 193 0.54 6.78 -17.27
C ALA A 193 -0.84 6.72 -17.97
N GLY A 194 -1.66 7.79 -17.86
CA GLY A 194 -2.96 7.90 -18.52
C GLY A 194 -4.16 7.39 -17.70
N LEU A 195 -3.96 7.01 -16.45
CA LEU A 195 -5.05 6.60 -15.56
C LEU A 195 -5.79 7.83 -15.02
N ARG A 196 -7.03 7.63 -14.63
CA ARG A 196 -7.75 8.54 -13.73
C ARG A 196 -7.22 8.40 -12.33
N THR A 197 -7.49 9.39 -11.47
CA THR A 197 -6.92 9.43 -10.14
C THR A 197 -7.94 9.85 -9.08
N ALA A 198 -7.91 9.18 -7.93
CA ALA A 198 -8.68 9.56 -6.76
C ALA A 198 -7.77 9.61 -5.52
N HIS A 199 -7.77 10.74 -4.84
CA HIS A 199 -7.08 10.91 -3.57
C HIS A 199 -7.98 10.53 -2.40
N VAL A 200 -7.43 9.80 -1.44
CA VAL A 200 -8.08 9.47 -0.17
C VAL A 200 -7.21 10.02 0.97
N ALA A 201 -7.78 10.86 1.83
CA ALA A 201 -7.01 11.48 2.91
C ALA A 201 -6.63 10.48 4.01
N ARG A 202 -5.34 10.50 4.41
CA ARG A 202 -4.80 9.71 5.54
C ARG A 202 -3.92 10.57 6.44
N PRO A 203 -4.51 11.54 7.14
CA PRO A 203 -3.75 12.57 7.87
C PRO A 203 -2.90 12.04 9.03
N VAL A 204 -3.12 10.79 9.45
CA VAL A 204 -2.42 10.15 10.57
C VAL A 204 -1.54 8.96 10.15
N GLU A 205 -1.40 8.70 8.87
CA GLU A 205 -0.66 7.55 8.33
C GLU A 205 0.72 7.33 8.98
N LYS A 206 1.49 8.40 9.13
CA LYS A 206 2.85 8.37 9.69
C LYS A 206 2.88 8.89 11.14
N GLY A 207 1.75 8.82 11.85
CA GLY A 207 1.53 9.43 13.15
C GLY A 207 0.82 10.79 13.04
N LYS A 208 0.46 11.38 14.18
CA LYS A 208 -0.40 12.56 14.25
C LYS A 208 0.08 13.72 13.35
N GLY A 209 -0.73 14.06 12.36
CA GLY A 209 -0.50 15.19 11.46
C GLY A 209 0.60 14.99 10.41
N ARG A 210 1.12 13.77 10.22
CA ARG A 210 2.21 13.46 9.28
C ARG A 210 1.78 12.69 8.02
N GLY A 211 0.49 12.70 7.69
CA GLY A 211 -0.05 12.13 6.44
C GLY A 211 -0.73 13.20 5.59
N GLU A 212 -1.08 12.86 4.36
CA GLU A 212 -1.74 13.78 3.43
C GLU A 212 -3.22 13.95 3.80
N ARG A 213 -3.67 15.22 3.90
CA ARG A 213 -5.06 15.61 4.17
C ARG A 213 -5.82 15.96 2.89
N ALA A 214 -5.09 16.37 1.88
CA ALA A 214 -5.60 16.76 0.57
C ALA A 214 -4.51 16.50 -0.47
N PRO A 215 -4.87 16.30 -1.74
CA PRO A 215 -3.88 16.09 -2.78
C PRO A 215 -3.07 17.37 -3.02
N SER A 216 -1.77 17.21 -3.24
CA SER A 216 -0.86 18.29 -3.69
C SER A 216 -0.71 18.35 -5.21
N VAL A 217 -1.45 17.53 -5.94
CA VAL A 217 -1.50 17.45 -7.41
C VAL A 217 -2.95 17.46 -7.88
N GLY A 218 -3.18 17.76 -9.17
CA GLY A 218 -4.50 17.62 -9.76
C GLY A 218 -4.96 16.15 -9.74
N VAL A 219 -6.21 15.92 -9.32
CA VAL A 219 -6.85 14.60 -9.30
C VAL A 219 -8.27 14.71 -9.84
N ASP A 220 -8.83 13.61 -10.37
CA ASP A 220 -10.22 13.59 -10.84
C ASP A 220 -11.21 13.57 -9.68
N TYR A 221 -10.81 12.99 -8.53
CA TYR A 221 -11.65 12.91 -7.34
C TYR A 221 -10.82 13.06 -6.06
N ALA A 222 -11.38 13.71 -5.05
CA ALA A 222 -10.78 13.78 -3.71
C ALA A 222 -11.82 13.43 -2.65
N ALA A 223 -11.46 12.48 -1.76
CA ALA A 223 -12.33 11.96 -0.72
C ALA A 223 -11.65 12.04 0.66
N LYS A 224 -12.48 12.11 1.71
CA LYS A 224 -12.01 12.12 3.09
C LYS A 224 -11.50 10.75 3.56
N ASP A 225 -12.08 9.68 2.99
CA ASP A 225 -11.80 8.29 3.28
C ASP A 225 -12.39 7.38 2.20
N ILE A 226 -12.21 6.05 2.27
CA ILE A 226 -12.76 5.10 1.29
C ILE A 226 -14.30 5.05 1.38
N GLY A 227 -14.88 5.28 2.55
CA GLY A 227 -16.33 5.39 2.72
C GLY A 227 -16.90 6.54 1.89
N ASP A 228 -16.33 7.73 2.02
CA ASP A 228 -16.71 8.93 1.26
C ASP A 228 -16.49 8.74 -0.26
N LEU A 229 -15.35 8.18 -0.66
CA LEU A 229 -15.08 7.80 -2.05
C LEU A 229 -16.16 6.87 -2.60
N SER A 230 -16.51 5.83 -1.84
CA SER A 230 -17.48 4.83 -2.27
C SER A 230 -18.87 5.44 -2.49
N TRP A 231 -19.31 6.34 -1.63
CA TRP A 231 -20.57 7.06 -1.79
C TRP A 231 -20.55 7.96 -3.03
N GLY A 232 -19.49 8.76 -3.19
CA GLY A 232 -19.37 9.66 -4.33
C GLY A 232 -19.39 8.94 -5.68
N LEU A 233 -18.65 7.83 -5.81
CA LEU A 233 -18.56 7.09 -7.06
C LEU A 233 -19.79 6.20 -7.36
N THR A 234 -20.57 5.80 -6.35
CA THR A 234 -21.73 4.91 -6.56
C THR A 234 -23.07 5.63 -6.57
N GLU A 235 -23.22 6.71 -5.82
CA GLU A 235 -24.50 7.43 -5.65
C GLU A 235 -24.60 8.72 -6.51
N GLY A 236 -23.55 9.02 -7.31
CA GLY A 236 -23.62 10.11 -8.29
C GLY A 236 -23.53 11.51 -7.68
N ARG A 237 -22.79 11.73 -6.60
CA ARG A 237 -22.36 13.09 -6.26
C ARG A 237 -21.31 13.52 -7.28
N ASP A 238 -21.67 14.49 -8.13
CA ASP A 238 -20.67 15.23 -8.89
C ASP A 238 -19.67 15.87 -7.91
N PRO A 239 -18.37 15.88 -8.24
CA PRO A 239 -17.33 16.46 -7.40
C PRO A 239 -17.52 17.95 -7.15
#